data_2d81052248dfcfa3ebd90cd8209b06c3
#
_entry.id   2d81052248dfcfa3ebd90cd8209b06c3
#
_cell.length_a   1.000
_cell.length_b   1.000
_cell.length_c   1.000
_cell.angle_alpha   90.00
_cell.angle_beta   90.00
_cell.angle_gamma   90.00
#
_symmetry.space_group_name_H-M   'P 1'
#
loop_
_entity.id
_entity.type
_entity.pdbx_description
1 polymer ?
#
loop_
_entity_poly.entity_id
_entity_poly.type
_entity_poly.pdbx_seq_one_letter_code
_entity_poly.pdbx_strand_id
1 'polypeptide(L)'
;GSKTAKANVNLSTADFALDHYVAVTTEGQSAGVEQLFAADFNQKIQASNAQNHSRNGVVKLLKKQKGEKLNCTVSTDIIEESADYRIAKVTLKFENFTKTDLVTLERVGNDWKVSKSINSYK
;
A
#
# COMPACT_ATOMS: atom_id res chain seq x y z
N GLY A 1 -1.87 30.58 -14.07
CA GLY A 1 -2.72 30.13 -13.17
C GLY A 1 -2.11 29.33 -12.09
N SER A 2 -2.84 29.25 -11.04
CA SER A 2 -2.40 28.45 -9.95
C SER A 2 -2.37 27.00 -10.39
N LYS A 3 -1.21 26.44 -10.32
CA LYS A 3 -1.10 25.00 -10.47
C LYS A 3 -1.69 24.36 -9.26
N THR A 4 -2.45 23.35 -9.48
CA THR A 4 -2.76 22.45 -8.39
C THR A 4 -1.44 21.86 -7.93
N ALA A 5 -1.03 22.19 -6.75
CA ALA A 5 0.18 21.62 -6.20
C ALA A 5 -0.02 20.13 -6.07
N LYS A 6 0.93 19.35 -6.54
CA LYS A 6 0.94 17.93 -6.24
C LYS A 6 1.05 17.78 -4.73
N ALA A 7 0.23 16.93 -4.16
CA ALA A 7 0.35 16.60 -2.75
C ALA A 7 1.74 16.03 -2.50
N ASN A 8 2.50 16.71 -1.64
CA ASN A 8 3.81 16.22 -1.24
C ASN A 8 3.62 15.22 -0.12
N VAL A 9 3.87 13.96 -0.45
CA VAL A 9 3.85 12.89 0.52
C VAL A 9 5.29 12.55 0.87
N ASN A 10 5.57 12.46 2.16
CA ASN A 10 6.90 12.12 2.62
C ASN A 10 7.12 10.61 2.50
N LEU A 11 7.96 10.21 1.58
CA LEU A 11 8.33 8.80 1.36
C LEU A 11 9.81 8.58 1.63
N SER A 12 10.42 9.43 2.44
CA SER A 12 11.87 9.40 2.68
C SER A 12 12.34 8.23 3.54
N THR A 13 11.43 7.55 4.22
CA THR A 13 11.76 6.35 5.01
C THR A 13 10.76 5.24 4.69
N ALA A 14 11.17 4.01 4.98
CA ALA A 14 10.29 2.86 4.83
C ALA A 14 9.06 2.98 5.76
N ASP A 15 9.27 3.51 6.97
CA ASP A 15 8.15 3.69 7.91
C ASP A 15 7.13 4.69 7.38
N PHE A 16 7.56 5.81 6.85
CA PHE A 16 6.64 6.78 6.25
C PHE A 16 5.88 6.18 5.07
N ALA A 17 6.58 5.44 4.21
CA ALA A 17 5.93 4.80 3.06
C ALA A 17 4.90 3.75 3.50
N LEU A 18 5.24 2.95 4.50
CA LEU A 18 4.32 1.94 5.02
C LEU A 18 3.09 2.60 5.67
N ASP A 19 3.30 3.62 6.47
CA ASP A 19 2.19 4.35 7.10
C ASP A 19 1.27 4.95 6.03
N HIS A 20 1.85 5.50 4.97
CA HIS A 20 1.05 6.06 3.89
C HIS A 20 0.30 4.98 3.12
N TYR A 21 0.93 3.84 2.91
CA TYR A 21 0.28 2.70 2.27
C TYR A 21 -0.95 2.24 3.07
N VAL A 22 -0.81 2.15 4.39
CA VAL A 22 -1.94 1.78 5.25
C VAL A 22 -3.04 2.83 5.16
N ALA A 23 -2.69 4.12 5.20
CA ALA A 23 -3.68 5.20 5.10
C ALA A 23 -4.42 5.19 3.76
N VAL A 24 -3.71 4.97 2.67
CA VAL A 24 -4.30 4.91 1.32
C VAL A 24 -5.22 3.71 1.18
N THR A 25 -4.81 2.55 1.70
CA THR A 25 -5.57 1.31 1.50
C THR A 25 -6.71 1.14 2.50
N THR A 26 -6.64 1.74 3.67
CA THR A 26 -7.63 1.52 4.73
C THR A 26 -8.44 2.74 5.12
N GLU A 27 -7.92 3.95 4.90
CA GLU A 27 -8.57 5.18 5.36
C GLU A 27 -9.09 6.06 4.24
N GLY A 28 -8.95 5.62 3.00
CA GLY A 28 -9.48 6.36 1.86
C GLY A 28 -8.68 7.59 1.47
N GLN A 29 -7.45 7.72 1.95
CA GLN A 29 -6.57 8.77 1.49
C GLN A 29 -6.14 8.49 0.06
N SER A 30 -5.98 9.54 -0.74
CA SER A 30 -5.56 9.40 -2.14
C SER A 30 -4.35 10.27 -2.48
N ALA A 31 -3.93 11.14 -1.57
CA ALA A 31 -2.79 12.01 -1.80
C ALA A 31 -1.53 11.16 -2.01
N GLY A 32 -0.78 11.48 -3.05
CA GLY A 32 0.50 10.83 -3.33
C GLY A 32 0.39 9.36 -3.74
N VAL A 33 -0.79 8.88 -4.09
CA VAL A 33 -0.97 7.46 -4.43
C VAL A 33 -0.12 7.07 -5.66
N GLU A 34 0.08 8.00 -6.58
CA GLU A 34 0.89 7.71 -7.78
C GLU A 34 2.39 7.63 -7.48
N GLN A 35 2.86 8.33 -6.44
CA GLN A 35 4.25 8.29 -6.04
C GLN A 35 4.56 7.10 -5.12
N LEU A 36 3.55 6.56 -4.46
CA LEU A 36 3.72 5.50 -3.46
C LEU A 36 4.15 4.17 -4.07
N PHE A 37 3.68 3.86 -5.27
CA PHE A 37 3.91 2.54 -5.87
C PHE A 37 5.07 2.57 -6.86
N ALA A 38 5.92 1.53 -6.78
CA ALA A 38 7.00 1.35 -7.74
C ALA A 38 6.43 1.09 -9.14
N ALA A 39 7.20 1.43 -10.17
CA ALA A 39 6.76 1.26 -11.56
C ALA A 39 6.38 -0.18 -11.89
N ASP A 40 7.07 -1.14 -11.28
CA ASP A 40 6.85 -2.57 -11.49
C ASP A 40 5.99 -3.21 -10.42
N PHE A 41 5.26 -2.41 -9.65
CA PHE A 41 4.39 -2.92 -8.59
C PHE A 41 3.43 -3.98 -9.11
N ASN A 42 3.26 -5.02 -8.32
CA ASN A 42 2.29 -6.08 -8.59
C ASN A 42 1.59 -6.47 -7.30
N GLN A 43 0.28 -6.66 -7.38
CA GLN A 43 -0.52 -7.16 -6.28
C GLN A 43 -1.10 -8.52 -6.65
N LYS A 44 -0.89 -9.49 -5.79
CA LYS A 44 -1.45 -10.82 -5.93
C LYS A 44 -2.50 -11.03 -4.84
N ILE A 45 -3.68 -11.48 -5.23
CA ILE A 45 -4.73 -11.83 -4.30
C ILE A 45 -4.87 -13.34 -4.31
N GLN A 46 -4.58 -13.96 -3.16
CA GLN A 46 -4.69 -15.40 -2.97
C GLN A 46 -6.10 -15.75 -2.50
N ALA A 47 -6.88 -16.27 -3.41
CA ALA A 47 -8.25 -16.71 -3.17
C ALA A 47 -8.55 -17.85 -4.12
N SER A 48 -9.75 -18.46 -3.99
CA SER A 48 -10.18 -19.48 -4.93
C SER A 48 -10.15 -18.98 -6.38
N ASN A 49 -10.26 -17.68 -6.56
CA ASN A 49 -10.19 -16.99 -7.84
C ASN A 49 -8.99 -16.05 -7.79
N ALA A 50 -7.81 -16.62 -7.94
CA ALA A 50 -6.56 -15.85 -7.81
C ALA A 50 -6.53 -14.69 -8.82
N GLN A 51 -6.14 -13.50 -8.36
CA GLN A 51 -6.07 -12.30 -9.16
C GLN A 51 -4.70 -11.65 -9.04
N ASN A 52 -4.29 -10.98 -10.13
CA ASN A 52 -3.10 -10.15 -10.15
C ASN A 52 -3.48 -8.77 -10.67
N HIS A 53 -2.97 -7.74 -10.00
CA HIS A 53 -3.22 -6.37 -10.39
C HIS A 53 -1.90 -5.62 -10.59
N SER A 54 -1.83 -4.89 -11.69
CA SER A 54 -0.67 -4.04 -11.98
C SER A 54 -0.75 -2.74 -11.16
N ARG A 55 0.36 -1.99 -11.18
CA ARG A 55 0.42 -0.67 -10.58
C ARG A 55 -0.75 0.21 -11.03
N ASN A 56 -0.96 0.30 -12.34
CA ASN A 56 -2.01 1.18 -12.87
C ASN A 56 -3.40 0.76 -12.41
N GLY A 57 -3.65 -0.54 -12.34
CA GLY A 57 -4.93 -1.05 -11.86
C GLY A 57 -5.17 -0.70 -10.39
N VAL A 58 -4.16 -0.86 -9.55
CA VAL A 58 -4.28 -0.57 -8.12
C VAL A 58 -4.41 0.93 -7.87
N VAL A 59 -3.61 1.76 -8.54
CA VAL A 59 -3.68 3.22 -8.41
C VAL A 59 -5.07 3.71 -8.81
N LYS A 60 -5.59 3.22 -9.93
CA LYS A 60 -6.92 3.60 -10.41
C LYS A 60 -8.00 3.22 -9.40
N LEU A 61 -7.91 2.02 -8.85
CA LEU A 61 -8.88 1.54 -7.85
C LEU A 61 -8.82 2.40 -6.59
N LEU A 62 -7.62 2.69 -6.09
CA LEU A 62 -7.46 3.48 -4.87
C LEU A 62 -7.97 4.91 -5.05
N LYS A 63 -7.77 5.51 -6.22
CA LYS A 63 -8.34 6.83 -6.51
C LYS A 63 -9.87 6.80 -6.52
N LYS A 64 -10.44 5.72 -7.02
CA LYS A 64 -11.88 5.52 -7.05
C LYS A 64 -12.46 5.38 -5.65
N GLN A 65 -11.69 4.80 -4.73
CA GLN A 65 -12.08 4.57 -3.34
C GLN A 65 -11.76 5.73 -2.42
N LYS A 66 -11.40 6.88 -2.97
CA LYS A 66 -11.12 8.07 -2.18
C LYS A 66 -12.27 8.36 -1.21
N GLY A 67 -11.91 8.57 0.05
CA GLY A 67 -12.87 8.87 1.10
C GLY A 67 -13.53 7.66 1.75
N GLU A 68 -13.28 6.45 1.24
CA GLU A 68 -13.87 5.23 1.80
C GLU A 68 -12.94 4.66 2.87
N LYS A 69 -13.43 4.65 4.10
CA LYS A 69 -12.69 4.09 5.21
C LYS A 69 -13.15 2.66 5.47
N LEU A 70 -12.20 1.74 5.59
CA LEU A 70 -12.51 0.36 5.93
C LEU A 70 -12.79 0.24 7.42
N ASN A 71 -13.77 -0.58 7.77
CA ASN A 71 -14.12 -0.85 9.17
C ASN A 71 -13.32 -2.05 9.67
N CYS A 72 -12.07 -1.81 10.01
CA CYS A 72 -11.16 -2.87 10.47
C CYS A 72 -10.16 -2.33 11.48
N THR A 73 -9.55 -3.25 12.20
CA THR A 73 -8.42 -2.95 13.08
C THR A 73 -7.14 -3.33 12.34
N VAL A 74 -6.17 -2.43 12.31
CA VAL A 74 -4.92 -2.64 11.56
C VAL A 74 -3.77 -2.85 12.53
N SER A 75 -2.94 -3.85 12.26
CA SER A 75 -1.66 -4.04 12.92
C SER A 75 -0.58 -4.32 11.88
N THR A 76 0.65 -3.91 12.18
CA THR A 76 1.77 -4.09 11.26
C THR A 76 2.93 -4.75 12.00
N ASP A 77 3.58 -5.70 11.33
CA ASP A 77 4.78 -6.38 11.82
C ASP A 77 5.85 -6.32 10.75
N ILE A 78 7.07 -5.95 11.14
CA ILE A 78 8.21 -5.96 10.23
C ILE A 78 8.76 -7.38 10.19
N ILE A 79 8.73 -7.98 9.01
CA ILE A 79 9.19 -9.36 8.80
C ILE A 79 10.67 -9.39 8.50
N GLU A 80 11.13 -8.46 7.67
CA GLU A 80 12.52 -8.39 7.28
C GLU A 80 12.86 -6.96 6.87
N GLU A 81 14.10 -6.53 7.16
CA GLU A 81 14.54 -5.20 6.75
C GLU A 81 16.02 -5.19 6.39
N SER A 82 16.34 -4.39 5.38
CA SER A 82 17.71 -4.12 4.97
C SER A 82 17.83 -2.63 4.64
N ALA A 83 19.00 -2.22 4.17
CA ALA A 83 19.22 -0.82 3.80
C ALA A 83 18.29 -0.35 2.67
N ASP A 84 17.93 -1.24 1.75
CA ASP A 84 17.23 -0.88 0.52
C ASP A 84 15.86 -1.56 0.37
N TYR A 85 15.48 -2.44 1.27
CA TYR A 85 14.14 -3.03 1.22
C TYR A 85 13.62 -3.37 2.59
N ARG A 86 12.31 -3.51 2.69
CA ARG A 86 11.60 -3.94 3.89
C ARG A 86 10.41 -4.79 3.49
N ILE A 87 10.18 -5.85 4.27
CA ILE A 87 8.98 -6.66 4.13
C ILE A 87 8.17 -6.50 5.41
N ALA A 88 6.92 -6.10 5.26
CA ALA A 88 6.02 -5.89 6.38
C ALA A 88 4.76 -6.73 6.20
N LYS A 89 4.24 -7.24 7.30
CA LYS A 89 2.94 -7.93 7.32
C LYS A 89 1.92 -6.98 7.91
N VAL A 90 0.92 -6.61 7.12
CA VAL A 90 -0.19 -5.78 7.55
C VAL A 90 -1.39 -6.69 7.75
N THR A 91 -1.95 -6.68 8.96
CA THR A 91 -3.10 -7.49 9.30
C THR A 91 -4.31 -6.60 9.50
N LEU A 92 -5.38 -6.86 8.75
CA LEU A 92 -6.64 -6.13 8.83
C LEU A 92 -7.70 -7.08 9.39
N LYS A 93 -8.17 -6.77 10.60
CA LYS A 93 -9.21 -7.58 11.23
C LYS A 93 -10.56 -6.91 11.06
N PHE A 94 -11.42 -7.58 10.31
CA PHE A 94 -12.81 -7.19 10.13
C PHE A 94 -13.68 -8.02 11.07
N GLU A 95 -14.97 -7.71 11.12
CA GLU A 95 -15.88 -8.42 12.01
C GLU A 95 -15.91 -9.92 11.75
N ASN A 96 -15.95 -10.33 10.48
CA ASN A 96 -16.17 -11.74 10.12
C ASN A 96 -14.98 -12.40 9.44
N PHE A 97 -13.90 -11.66 9.18
CA PHE A 97 -12.73 -12.24 8.53
C PHE A 97 -11.48 -11.41 8.80
N THR A 98 -10.35 -11.99 8.51
CA THR A 98 -9.06 -11.30 8.61
C THR A 98 -8.38 -11.31 7.24
N LYS A 99 -7.86 -10.15 6.84
CA LYS A 99 -7.05 -10.01 5.64
C LYS A 99 -5.61 -9.79 6.06
N THR A 100 -4.70 -10.52 5.43
CA THR A 100 -3.27 -10.31 5.60
C THR A 100 -2.71 -9.76 4.30
N ASP A 101 -1.92 -8.69 4.40
CA ASP A 101 -1.24 -8.08 3.26
C ASP A 101 0.27 -8.12 3.54
N LEU A 102 0.97 -8.93 2.77
CA LEU A 102 2.44 -8.99 2.85
C LEU A 102 2.99 -7.99 1.85
N VAL A 103 3.62 -6.93 2.38
CA VAL A 103 4.01 -5.76 1.61
C VAL A 103 5.52 -5.69 1.52
N THR A 104 6.04 -5.54 0.30
CA THR A 104 7.45 -5.27 0.06
C THR A 104 7.62 -3.80 -0.28
N LEU A 105 8.53 -3.14 0.43
CA LEU A 105 8.90 -1.76 0.17
C LEU A 105 10.36 -1.73 -0.26
N GLU A 106 10.67 -0.90 -1.24
CA GLU A 106 12.03 -0.76 -1.77
C GLU A 106 12.39 0.71 -1.87
N ARG A 107 13.66 0.98 -1.61
CA ARG A 107 14.18 2.33 -1.80
C ARG A 107 14.46 2.55 -3.29
N VAL A 108 13.87 3.60 -3.84
CA VAL A 108 14.04 4.00 -5.23
C VAL A 108 14.54 5.45 -5.22
N GLY A 109 15.83 5.63 -5.45
CA GLY A 109 16.44 6.94 -5.30
C GLY A 109 16.41 7.39 -3.85
N ASN A 110 15.80 8.53 -3.60
CA ASN A 110 15.67 9.09 -2.25
C ASN A 110 14.35 8.73 -1.57
N ASP A 111 13.48 7.97 -2.26
CA ASP A 111 12.17 7.63 -1.75
C ASP A 111 12.01 6.14 -1.58
N TRP A 112 11.08 5.76 -0.70
CA TRP A 112 10.66 4.39 -0.54
C TRP A 112 9.32 4.20 -1.24
N LYS A 113 9.17 3.06 -1.92
CA LYS A 113 7.96 2.75 -2.67
C LYS A 113 7.52 1.33 -2.38
N VAL A 114 6.22 1.10 -2.53
CA VAL A 114 5.66 -0.24 -2.41
C VAL A 114 5.84 -0.94 -3.76
N SER A 115 6.53 -2.08 -3.75
CA SER A 115 6.81 -2.83 -4.97
C SER A 115 5.99 -4.11 -5.09
N LYS A 116 5.44 -4.61 -3.98
CA LYS A 116 4.67 -5.85 -4.02
C LYS A 116 3.68 -5.91 -2.87
N SER A 117 2.54 -6.51 -3.14
CA SER A 117 1.50 -6.75 -2.15
C SER A 117 0.92 -8.14 -2.40
N ILE A 118 0.89 -8.97 -1.37
CA ILE A 118 0.29 -10.31 -1.46
C ILE A 118 -0.80 -10.39 -0.41
N ASN A 119 -2.04 -10.50 -0.87
CA ASN A 119 -3.21 -10.55 -0.01
C ASN A 119 -3.69 -11.98 0.20
N SER A 120 -4.00 -12.32 1.44
CA SER A 120 -4.63 -13.59 1.78
C SER A 120 -5.72 -13.34 2.81
N TYR A 121 -6.67 -14.26 2.91
CA TYR A 121 -7.86 -14.11 3.75
C TYR A 121 -8.07 -15.36 4.59
N LYS A 122 -8.58 -15.14 5.79
CA LYS A 122 -8.97 -16.22 6.70
C LYS A 122 -10.39 -16.03 7.20
#